data_04e3df63509aed56f777755cb7100b0e
#
_entry.id   04e3df63509aed56f777755cb7100b0e
#
_cell.length_a   1.000
_cell.length_b   1.000
_cell.length_c   1.000
_cell.angle_alpha   90.00
_cell.angle_beta   90.00
_cell.angle_gamma   90.00
#
_symmetry.space_group_name_H-M   'P 1'
#
loop_
_entity.id
_entity.type
_entity.pdbx_description
1 polymer ?
#
loop_
_entity_poly.entity_id
_entity_poly.type
_entity_poly.pdbx_seq_one_letter_code
_entity_poly.pdbx_strand_id
1 'polypeptide(L)'
;LLTQYGYATGGKTGYTREAGRTLVSSARKEQLFVVIVTFGMSDDFDFHETYYEKAFSEYEGIPLIEPGTYQLMEQTFVVASPPILTVRRQADHQVKETCSEQGYRIEASSEGHTMAYTYPWR
;
A
#
# COMPACT_ATOMS: atom_id res chain seq x y z
N LEU A 1 4.74 -3.73 20.21
CA LEU A 1 4.51 -4.23 18.85
C LEU A 1 5.77 -4.09 18.00
N LEU A 2 6.40 -2.90 18.03
CA LEU A 2 7.59 -2.65 17.21
C LEU A 2 8.74 -3.59 17.54
N THR A 3 8.85 -4.03 18.78
CA THR A 3 9.89 -4.95 19.20
C THR A 3 9.49 -6.41 19.09
N GLN A 4 8.19 -6.70 18.99
CA GLN A 4 7.66 -8.06 18.95
C GLN A 4 7.39 -8.55 17.53
N TYR A 5 7.02 -7.65 16.63
CA TYR A 5 6.69 -8.01 15.26
C TYR A 5 7.71 -7.40 14.29
N GLY A 6 8.49 -8.28 13.65
CA GLY A 6 9.64 -7.85 12.84
C GLY A 6 9.30 -6.99 11.64
N TYR A 7 8.06 -7.04 11.14
CA TYR A 7 7.65 -6.23 9.99
C TYR A 7 7.01 -4.90 10.38
N ALA A 8 6.81 -4.63 11.68
CA ALA A 8 6.21 -3.38 12.14
C ALA A 8 7.12 -2.19 11.82
N THR A 9 6.53 -1.10 11.32
CA THR A 9 7.26 0.11 10.94
C THR A 9 6.91 1.31 11.82
N GLY A 10 5.82 1.26 12.56
CA GLY A 10 5.44 2.34 13.44
C GLY A 10 4.21 1.98 14.25
N GLY A 11 3.97 2.73 15.30
CA GLY A 11 2.79 2.55 16.11
C GLY A 11 2.65 3.66 17.15
N LYS A 12 1.42 3.89 17.56
CA LYS A 12 1.08 4.86 18.59
C LYS A 12 -0.11 4.37 19.39
N THR A 13 0.04 4.30 20.71
CA THR A 13 -1.06 4.00 21.61
C THR A 13 -1.70 5.30 22.11
N GLY A 14 -2.96 5.21 22.50
CA GLY A 14 -3.69 6.30 23.12
C GLY A 14 -4.76 5.76 24.04
N TYR A 15 -5.33 6.66 24.86
CA TYR A 15 -6.41 6.31 25.76
C TYR A 15 -7.31 7.52 26.02
N THR A 16 -8.62 7.32 25.92
CA THR A 16 -9.62 8.28 26.33
C THR A 16 -10.70 7.54 27.12
N ARG A 17 -11.46 8.28 27.94
CA ARG A 17 -12.56 7.67 28.70
C ARG A 17 -13.64 7.12 27.76
N GLU A 18 -13.91 7.83 26.68
CA GLU A 18 -14.99 7.50 25.75
C GLU A 18 -14.58 6.35 24.82
N ALA A 19 -13.37 6.40 24.27
CA ALA A 19 -12.92 5.42 23.30
C ALA A 19 -12.17 4.24 23.92
N GLY A 20 -11.73 4.39 25.18
CA GLY A 20 -10.87 3.42 25.80
C GLY A 20 -9.48 3.44 25.19
N ARG A 21 -8.86 2.29 25.14
CA ARG A 21 -7.53 2.12 24.54
C ARG A 21 -7.60 2.17 23.03
N THR A 22 -6.70 2.91 22.39
CA THR A 22 -6.58 2.95 20.94
C THR A 22 -5.16 2.55 20.54
N LEU A 23 -5.05 1.92 19.38
CA LEU A 23 -3.76 1.58 18.79
C LEU A 23 -3.82 1.78 17.30
N VAL A 24 -2.87 2.56 16.78
CA VAL A 24 -2.63 2.67 15.34
C VAL A 24 -1.25 2.11 15.10
N SER A 25 -1.11 1.20 14.17
CA SER A 25 0.20 0.69 13.81
C SER A 25 0.30 0.47 12.31
N SER A 26 1.52 0.33 11.84
CA SER A 26 1.79 0.04 10.44
C SER A 26 2.85 -1.05 10.33
N ALA A 27 2.81 -1.78 9.24
CA ALA A 27 3.78 -2.81 8.94
C ALA A 27 4.01 -2.89 7.45
N ARG A 28 5.21 -3.30 7.07
CA ARG A 28 5.58 -3.48 5.66
C ARG A 28 6.26 -4.83 5.50
N LYS A 29 5.81 -5.55 4.50
CA LYS A 29 6.47 -6.78 4.08
C LYS A 29 6.55 -6.76 2.56
N GLU A 30 7.78 -6.76 2.05
CA GLU A 30 8.00 -6.62 0.62
C GLU A 30 7.37 -5.32 0.11
N GLN A 31 6.47 -5.39 -0.86
CA GLN A 31 5.84 -4.20 -1.44
C GLN A 31 4.49 -3.87 -0.81
N LEU A 32 4.05 -4.63 0.17
CA LEU A 32 2.76 -4.39 0.81
C LEU A 32 2.94 -3.64 2.12
N PHE A 33 2.27 -2.50 2.22
CA PHE A 33 2.23 -1.66 3.42
C PHE A 33 0.80 -1.67 3.96
N VAL A 34 0.66 -1.99 5.25
CA VAL A 34 -0.65 -2.16 5.88
C VAL A 34 -0.71 -1.32 7.15
N VAL A 35 -1.85 -0.70 7.38
CA VAL A 35 -2.13 0.07 8.59
C VAL A 35 -3.34 -0.56 9.26
N ILE A 36 -3.26 -0.73 10.59
CA ILE A 36 -4.38 -1.23 11.38
C ILE A 36 -4.69 -0.21 12.49
N VAL A 37 -5.96 0.03 12.69
CA VAL A 37 -6.45 0.92 13.75
C VAL A 37 -7.48 0.14 14.57
N THR A 38 -7.30 0.11 15.89
CA THR A 38 -8.27 -0.52 16.80
C THR A 38 -8.65 0.43 17.93
N PHE A 39 -9.87 0.32 18.38
CA PHE A 39 -10.43 1.11 19.47
C PHE A 39 -11.02 0.18 20.52
N GLY A 40 -10.74 0.46 21.79
CA GLY A 40 -11.37 -0.26 22.89
C GLY A 40 -11.00 -1.72 23.03
N MET A 41 -9.83 -2.11 22.54
CA MET A 41 -9.39 -3.51 22.53
C MET A 41 -8.21 -3.68 23.49
N SER A 42 -8.35 -4.56 24.48
CA SER A 42 -7.32 -4.76 25.49
C SER A 42 -6.13 -5.59 24.99
N ASP A 43 -6.36 -6.49 24.02
CA ASP A 43 -5.34 -7.34 23.41
C ASP A 43 -4.94 -6.84 22.02
N ASP A 44 -4.84 -5.54 21.86
CA ASP A 44 -4.63 -4.90 20.57
C ASP A 44 -3.30 -5.26 19.91
N PHE A 45 -2.21 -5.41 20.66
CA PHE A 45 -0.93 -5.79 20.07
C PHE A 45 -1.00 -7.16 19.43
N ASP A 46 -1.62 -8.12 20.11
CA ASP A 46 -1.78 -9.47 19.58
C ASP A 46 -2.73 -9.48 18.37
N PHE A 47 -3.79 -8.68 18.45
CA PHE A 47 -4.73 -8.54 17.34
C PHE A 47 -4.05 -7.97 16.10
N HIS A 48 -3.27 -6.89 16.26
CA HIS A 48 -2.56 -6.27 15.16
C HIS A 48 -1.58 -7.26 14.52
N GLU A 49 -0.81 -7.97 15.33
CA GLU A 49 0.14 -8.96 14.82
C GLU A 49 -0.56 -10.07 14.03
N THR A 50 -1.66 -10.61 14.59
CA THR A 50 -2.44 -11.65 13.92
C THR A 50 -2.97 -11.20 12.58
N TYR A 51 -3.51 -9.98 12.52
CA TYR A 51 -4.10 -9.47 11.29
C TYR A 51 -3.06 -9.00 10.28
N TYR A 52 -1.87 -8.59 10.71
CA TYR A 52 -0.76 -8.38 9.78
C TYR A 52 -0.36 -9.69 9.11
N GLU A 53 -0.21 -10.76 9.89
CA GLU A 53 0.13 -12.08 9.32
C GLU A 53 -0.93 -12.52 8.32
N LYS A 54 -2.20 -12.32 8.64
CA LYS A 54 -3.29 -12.65 7.73
C LYS A 54 -3.23 -11.81 6.46
N ALA A 55 -3.04 -10.50 6.59
CA ALA A 55 -2.96 -9.61 5.44
C ALA A 55 -1.81 -9.99 4.51
N PHE A 56 -0.63 -10.23 5.07
CA PHE A 56 0.54 -10.57 4.26
C PHE A 56 0.46 -11.97 3.65
N SER A 57 -0.32 -12.87 4.23
CA SER A 57 -0.55 -14.20 3.65
C SER A 57 -1.59 -14.18 2.54
N GLU A 58 -2.55 -13.26 2.58
CA GLU A 58 -3.65 -13.21 1.62
C GLU A 58 -3.45 -12.20 0.50
N TYR A 59 -2.65 -11.15 0.72
CA TYR A 59 -2.47 -10.05 -0.21
C TYR A 59 -1.02 -9.83 -0.55
N GLU A 60 -0.78 -9.20 -1.69
CA GLU A 60 0.55 -8.78 -2.11
C GLU A 60 0.48 -7.41 -2.78
N GLY A 61 1.61 -6.72 -2.80
CA GLY A 61 1.74 -5.46 -3.52
C GLY A 61 2.50 -5.70 -4.81
N ILE A 62 1.93 -5.24 -5.94
CA ILE A 62 2.54 -5.38 -7.25
C ILE A 62 3.00 -4.00 -7.72
N PRO A 63 4.32 -3.77 -7.88
CA PRO A 63 4.80 -2.54 -8.48
C PRO A 63 4.46 -2.54 -9.98
N LEU A 64 3.86 -1.46 -10.45
CA LEU A 64 3.33 -1.40 -11.81
C LEU A 64 4.36 -0.97 -12.85
N ILE A 65 5.37 -0.21 -12.43
CA ILE A 65 6.43 0.27 -13.30
C ILE A 65 7.68 0.49 -12.45
N GLU A 66 8.84 0.14 -12.98
CA GLU A 66 10.09 0.29 -12.24
C GLU A 66 10.52 1.75 -12.13
N PRO A 67 11.22 2.14 -11.04
CA PRO A 67 11.77 3.49 -10.95
C PRO A 67 12.73 3.77 -12.10
N GLY A 68 12.75 5.02 -12.54
CA GLY A 68 13.65 5.43 -13.61
C GLY A 68 13.12 6.60 -14.40
N THR A 69 13.88 6.97 -15.43
CA THR A 69 13.52 8.01 -16.37
C THR A 69 13.12 7.36 -17.67
N TYR A 70 11.97 7.75 -18.20
CA TYR A 70 11.40 7.15 -19.40
C TYR A 70 11.20 8.24 -20.47
N GLN A 71 11.39 7.85 -21.71
CA GLN A 71 11.18 8.73 -22.86
C GLN A 71 10.17 8.10 -23.80
N LEU A 72 9.12 8.86 -24.12
CA LEU A 72 8.08 8.44 -25.07
C LEU A 72 7.82 9.62 -26.02
N MET A 73 7.99 9.37 -27.33
CA MET A 73 7.66 10.35 -28.36
C MET A 73 8.23 11.75 -28.08
N GLU A 74 9.50 11.81 -27.74
CA GLU A 74 10.25 13.03 -27.44
C GLU A 74 9.88 13.70 -26.11
N GLN A 75 8.97 13.08 -25.33
CA GLN A 75 8.61 13.57 -24.01
C GLN A 75 9.18 12.63 -22.96
N THR A 76 9.47 13.19 -21.77
CA THR A 76 10.14 12.46 -20.69
C THR A 76 9.27 12.49 -19.43
N PHE A 77 9.24 11.40 -18.71
CA PHE A 77 8.68 11.36 -17.37
C PHE A 77 9.58 10.57 -16.44
N VAL A 78 9.46 10.82 -15.13
CA VAL A 78 10.29 10.19 -14.11
C VAL A 78 9.40 9.44 -13.13
N VAL A 79 9.76 8.20 -12.85
CA VAL A 79 9.14 7.38 -11.82
C VAL A 79 10.10 7.32 -10.64
N ALA A 80 9.85 8.11 -9.60
CA ALA A 80 10.67 8.09 -8.39
C ALA A 80 10.32 6.91 -7.51
N SER A 81 9.02 6.67 -7.32
CA SER A 81 8.50 5.51 -6.61
C SER A 81 7.43 4.86 -7.45
N PRO A 82 7.45 3.54 -7.61
CA PRO A 82 6.42 2.88 -8.40
C PRO A 82 5.07 2.92 -7.68
N PRO A 83 3.97 3.05 -8.42
CA PRO A 83 2.66 2.83 -7.85
C PRO A 83 2.49 1.34 -7.55
N ILE A 84 1.96 1.02 -6.40
CA ILE A 84 1.79 -0.35 -5.95
C ILE A 84 0.32 -0.71 -5.98
N LEU A 85 -0.02 -1.75 -6.72
CA LEU A 85 -1.37 -2.31 -6.70
C LEU A 85 -1.44 -3.39 -5.63
N THR A 86 -2.35 -3.23 -4.68
CA THR A 86 -2.60 -4.24 -3.67
C THR A 86 -3.63 -5.23 -4.22
N VAL A 87 -3.25 -6.51 -4.29
CA VAL A 87 -4.12 -7.54 -4.84
C VAL A 87 -4.15 -8.73 -3.90
N ARG A 88 -5.27 -9.47 -3.92
CA ARG A 88 -5.32 -10.78 -3.31
C ARG A 88 -4.35 -11.71 -4.04
N ARG A 89 -3.59 -12.51 -3.31
CA ARG A 89 -2.64 -13.44 -3.92
C ARG A 89 -3.37 -14.37 -4.89
N GLN A 90 -2.79 -14.57 -6.06
CA GLN A 90 -3.31 -15.39 -7.15
C GLN A 90 -4.55 -14.82 -7.86
N ALA A 91 -4.98 -13.61 -7.49
CA ALA A 91 -6.04 -12.95 -8.23
C ALA A 91 -5.49 -12.32 -9.50
N ASP A 92 -6.33 -12.24 -10.53
CA ASP A 92 -5.96 -11.57 -11.76
C ASP A 92 -5.99 -10.06 -11.59
N HIS A 93 -5.15 -9.37 -12.34
CA HIS A 93 -5.17 -7.92 -12.40
C HIS A 93 -4.95 -7.46 -13.84
N GLN A 94 -5.34 -6.24 -14.13
CA GLN A 94 -5.20 -5.64 -15.45
C GLN A 94 -4.50 -4.31 -15.34
N VAL A 95 -3.64 -4.01 -16.31
CA VAL A 95 -2.91 -2.75 -16.38
C VAL A 95 -3.20 -2.10 -17.72
N LYS A 96 -3.50 -0.79 -17.70
CA LYS A 96 -3.75 0.01 -18.88
C LYS A 96 -2.88 1.23 -18.85
N GLU A 97 -2.21 1.52 -19.95
CA GLU A 97 -1.34 2.67 -20.10
C GLU A 97 -1.90 3.62 -21.14
N THR A 98 -1.93 4.91 -20.84
CA THR A 98 -2.38 5.95 -21.76
C THR A 98 -1.49 7.18 -21.65
N CYS A 99 -1.37 7.92 -22.76
CA CYS A 99 -0.66 9.18 -22.80
C CYS A 99 -1.63 10.30 -23.13
N SER A 100 -1.43 11.47 -22.53
CA SER A 100 -2.21 12.66 -22.80
C SER A 100 -1.30 13.88 -22.77
N GLU A 101 -1.88 15.08 -22.94
CA GLU A 101 -1.11 16.31 -22.80
C GLU A 101 -0.56 16.49 -21.37
N GLN A 102 -1.19 15.86 -20.40
CA GLN A 102 -0.82 15.98 -18.99
C GLN A 102 0.32 15.05 -18.59
N GLY A 103 0.51 13.93 -19.28
CA GLY A 103 1.57 13.02 -18.94
C GLY A 103 1.27 11.57 -19.34
N TYR A 104 2.05 10.67 -18.76
CA TYR A 104 1.89 9.24 -18.89
C TYR A 104 1.03 8.72 -17.73
N ARG A 105 -0.06 8.05 -18.06
CA ARG A 105 -1.00 7.54 -17.06
C ARG A 105 -0.97 6.02 -17.06
N ILE A 106 -0.79 5.45 -15.87
CA ILE A 106 -0.90 4.02 -15.64
C ILE A 106 -2.11 3.75 -14.74
N GLU A 107 -2.93 2.80 -15.12
CA GLU A 107 -4.15 2.44 -14.43
C GLU A 107 -4.17 0.93 -14.24
N ALA A 108 -4.52 0.49 -13.06
CA ALA A 108 -4.56 -0.94 -12.75
C ALA A 108 -5.79 -1.28 -11.94
N SER A 109 -6.30 -2.48 -12.14
CA SER A 109 -7.50 -2.95 -11.46
C SER A 109 -7.39 -4.42 -11.10
N SER A 110 -8.07 -4.79 -10.01
CA SER A 110 -8.22 -6.18 -9.59
C SER A 110 -9.43 -6.29 -8.69
N GLU A 111 -10.24 -7.30 -8.89
CA GLU A 111 -11.41 -7.62 -8.05
C GLU A 111 -12.30 -6.40 -7.76
N GLY A 112 -12.56 -5.59 -8.79
CA GLY A 112 -13.50 -4.48 -8.68
C GLY A 112 -12.94 -3.19 -8.12
N HIS A 113 -11.67 -3.13 -7.73
CA HIS A 113 -11.05 -1.87 -7.35
C HIS A 113 -10.01 -1.44 -8.39
N THR A 114 -9.84 -0.14 -8.51
CA THR A 114 -8.98 0.47 -9.52
C THR A 114 -8.12 1.53 -8.88
N MET A 115 -6.86 1.60 -9.32
CA MET A 115 -5.98 2.71 -8.99
C MET A 115 -5.38 3.29 -10.26
N ALA A 116 -4.99 4.55 -10.21
CA ALA A 116 -4.36 5.21 -11.35
C ALA A 116 -3.39 6.27 -10.86
N TYR A 117 -2.35 6.49 -11.65
CA TYR A 117 -1.39 7.54 -11.38
C TYR A 117 -0.91 8.15 -12.70
N THR A 118 -0.77 9.48 -12.73
CA THR A 118 -0.28 10.19 -13.89
C THR A 118 1.08 10.80 -13.57
N TYR A 119 2.08 10.46 -14.39
CA TYR A 119 3.42 11.03 -14.30
C TYR A 119 3.48 12.19 -15.28
N PRO A 120 3.63 13.44 -14.79
CA PRO A 120 3.65 14.59 -15.68
C PRO A 120 4.90 14.59 -16.57
N TRP A 121 4.74 15.13 -17.75
CA TRP A 121 5.89 15.32 -18.66
C TRP A 121 6.86 16.33 -18.06
N ARG A 122 8.11 16.09 -18.32
CA ARG A 122 9.19 16.96 -17.87
C ARG A 122 9.83 17.70 -19.02
#